data_f49521d47d87d941198bae0af0ca4dfa
#
_entry.id   f49521d47d87d941198bae0af0ca4dfa
#
_cell.length_a   1.000
_cell.length_b   1.000
_cell.length_c   1.000
_cell.angle_alpha   90.00
_cell.angle_beta   90.00
_cell.angle_gamma   90.00
#
_symmetry.space_group_name_H-M   'P 1'
#
loop_
_entity.id
_entity.type
_entity.pdbx_description
1 polymer ?
#
loop_
_entity_poly.entity_id
_entity_poly.type
_entity_poly.pdbx_seq_one_letter_code
_entity_poly.pdbx_strand_id
1 'polypeptide(L)'
;MPTTRRHLLAGTAALAALPHGTAHAQAKTAISVRIDRDVEVLDPAFRSGLQDGNIVRAITQRLVTVAPGGTGELVKDAAAELTQTSPTTIDFTLKPGQMFSDGFGEMTADDVKFSYERFIHPDASGKESPYKGEWANLKEVQVLDRLRGRIVMDRPRAGLFTIALGDVAGSILCRRAVEQRGVEHNTRPVGSGPLMVTAFEKQRQVVMRRNPAYAGERSGFEEVAVRYVPDPKTAELGLRSGDLDFASLPPSQAEALRGAAGLKVIQQPGIANIWMGMNVEKPPFNDSRVRRAIRLALDVDQMLLAGFNGRAPRANALVMPQVVGHWPDAPVVKRNVAEAKRLLAEAGHAAGFKARILVQNQPVYQTMALVAQALLRDVGIMLDVDAQDAGSFFSAGKGDTGKALDLFIIRFNGKLDPNFLAQWFTTGQVGTWNWQRWSNPEFDRLLDEGSAELDDAKRAALFIEAQKLMEASDAFVWLTYDVGIFIHRDWLRPALLPSGIDWAMDRFAPA
;
A
#
# COMPACT_ATOMS: atom_id res chain seq x y z
N MET A 1 -58.89 -34.97 -68.48
CA MET A 1 -58.44 -36.37 -68.74
C MET A 1 -56.95 -36.39 -68.82
N PRO A 2 -56.34 -37.41 -68.40
CA PRO A 2 -55.92 -37.85 -67.05
C PRO A 2 -54.38 -37.97 -67.01
N THR A 3 -53.71 -38.18 -65.98
CA THR A 3 -53.26 -39.28 -65.14
C THR A 3 -51.92 -39.02 -64.56
N THR A 4 -51.87 -39.05 -63.26
CA THR A 4 -50.99 -39.74 -62.35
C THR A 4 -49.59 -40.24 -62.82
N ARG A 5 -48.53 -39.96 -62.03
CA ARG A 5 -47.76 -41.02 -61.36
C ARG A 5 -46.78 -40.46 -60.37
N ARG A 6 -46.91 -40.91 -59.12
CA ARG A 6 -45.97 -40.86 -58.03
C ARG A 6 -44.71 -41.64 -58.38
N HIS A 7 -43.54 -41.10 -58.08
CA HIS A 7 -42.36 -41.87 -57.75
C HIS A 7 -41.74 -41.37 -56.42
N LEU A 8 -41.85 -42.24 -55.43
CA LEU A 8 -41.05 -42.18 -54.21
C LEU A 8 -39.60 -42.42 -54.62
N LEU A 9 -38.70 -41.53 -54.15
CA LEU A 9 -37.28 -41.77 -54.02
C LEU A 9 -36.87 -41.60 -52.56
N ALA A 10 -36.56 -42.73 -51.93
CA ALA A 10 -35.96 -42.79 -50.61
C ALA A 10 -34.49 -42.32 -50.71
N GLY A 11 -34.22 -41.15 -50.17
CA GLY A 11 -32.85 -40.62 -49.98
C GLY A 11 -32.36 -40.95 -48.57
N THR A 12 -31.44 -41.89 -48.45
CA THR A 12 -30.70 -42.20 -47.22
C THR A 12 -29.86 -40.98 -46.82
N ALA A 13 -30.25 -40.30 -45.74
CA ALA A 13 -29.43 -39.26 -45.10
C ALA A 13 -28.29 -39.94 -44.32
N ALA A 14 -27.09 -39.90 -44.88
CA ALA A 14 -25.86 -40.20 -44.14
C ALA A 14 -25.57 -39.03 -43.20
N LEU A 15 -25.84 -39.18 -41.91
CA LEU A 15 -25.31 -38.27 -40.86
C LEU A 15 -23.79 -38.42 -40.83
N ALA A 16 -23.08 -37.46 -41.43
CA ALA A 16 -21.66 -37.31 -41.21
C ALA A 16 -21.46 -36.78 -39.75
N ALA A 17 -21.02 -37.68 -38.88
CA ALA A 17 -20.54 -37.28 -37.54
C ALA A 17 -19.30 -36.45 -37.73
N LEU A 18 -19.44 -35.12 -37.64
CA LEU A 18 -18.28 -34.19 -37.48
C LEU A 18 -17.65 -34.53 -36.14
N PRO A 19 -16.33 -34.74 -36.06
CA PRO A 19 -15.65 -34.88 -34.78
C PRO A 19 -15.85 -33.57 -34.02
N HIS A 20 -16.45 -33.66 -32.85
CA HIS A 20 -16.44 -32.56 -31.88
C HIS A 20 -14.98 -32.36 -31.47
N GLY A 21 -14.27 -31.51 -32.19
CA GLY A 21 -12.99 -31.00 -31.75
C GLY A 21 -13.24 -30.34 -30.40
N THR A 22 -12.70 -30.90 -29.35
CA THR A 22 -12.57 -30.21 -28.08
C THR A 22 -11.84 -28.90 -28.37
N ALA A 23 -12.59 -27.81 -28.44
CA ALA A 23 -12.00 -26.48 -28.46
C ALA A 23 -11.17 -26.36 -27.15
N HIS A 24 -9.89 -26.64 -27.23
CA HIS A 24 -8.98 -26.24 -26.16
C HIS A 24 -9.11 -24.73 -26.11
N ALA A 25 -9.71 -24.22 -25.04
CA ALA A 25 -9.72 -22.80 -24.76
C ALA A 25 -8.23 -22.38 -24.77
N GLN A 26 -7.85 -21.60 -25.78
CA GLN A 26 -6.50 -21.09 -25.91
C GLN A 26 -6.15 -20.36 -24.62
N ALA A 27 -5.13 -20.81 -23.91
CA ALA A 27 -4.75 -20.23 -22.64
C ALA A 27 -4.56 -18.72 -22.84
N LYS A 28 -5.24 -17.91 -22.03
CA LYS A 28 -5.16 -16.46 -22.12
C LYS A 28 -3.73 -16.02 -21.82
N THR A 29 -3.05 -15.37 -22.76
CA THR A 29 -1.65 -14.96 -22.65
C THR A 29 -1.48 -13.52 -22.18
N ALA A 30 -2.58 -12.74 -22.16
CA ALA A 30 -2.62 -11.34 -21.76
C ALA A 30 -3.65 -11.10 -20.67
N ILE A 31 -3.35 -10.17 -19.74
CA ILE A 31 -4.27 -9.75 -18.68
C ILE A 31 -4.39 -8.22 -18.60
N SER A 32 -5.54 -7.77 -18.11
CA SER A 32 -5.85 -6.38 -17.79
C SER A 32 -5.96 -6.17 -16.29
N VAL A 33 -5.14 -5.27 -15.74
CA VAL A 33 -5.08 -4.91 -14.32
C VAL A 33 -5.54 -3.46 -14.15
N ARG A 34 -6.47 -3.20 -13.25
CA ARG A 34 -6.94 -1.83 -12.96
C ARG A 34 -6.00 -1.10 -12.02
N ILE A 35 -5.79 0.19 -12.31
CA ILE A 35 -5.34 1.21 -11.35
C ILE A 35 -6.37 2.36 -11.31
N ASP A 36 -6.51 3.02 -10.16
CA ASP A 36 -7.46 4.11 -9.93
C ASP A 36 -6.83 5.50 -9.99
N ARG A 37 -5.50 5.58 -10.12
CA ARG A 37 -4.73 6.81 -10.29
C ARG A 37 -3.86 6.69 -11.52
N ASP A 38 -3.71 7.80 -12.23
CA ASP A 38 -2.80 7.87 -13.38
C ASP A 38 -1.35 7.66 -12.96
N VAL A 39 -0.58 7.03 -13.83
CA VAL A 39 0.87 6.83 -13.68
C VAL A 39 1.57 7.96 -14.39
N GLU A 40 2.43 8.67 -13.70
CA GLU A 40 3.17 9.80 -14.29
C GLU A 40 4.65 9.48 -14.49
N VAL A 41 5.25 8.77 -13.50
CA VAL A 41 6.69 8.53 -13.45
C VAL A 41 6.98 7.12 -12.97
N LEU A 42 7.71 6.35 -13.76
CA LEU A 42 8.18 5.00 -13.43
C LEU A 42 9.62 4.99 -12.88
N ASP A 43 9.96 6.02 -12.12
CA ASP A 43 11.25 6.12 -11.42
C ASP A 43 11.05 5.83 -9.92
N PRO A 44 11.77 4.86 -9.33
CA PRO A 44 11.62 4.51 -7.90
C PRO A 44 11.79 5.69 -6.95
N ALA A 45 12.71 6.60 -7.26
CA ALA A 45 13.03 7.75 -6.41
C ALA A 45 12.06 8.93 -6.56
N PHE A 46 11.28 8.98 -7.66
CA PHE A 46 10.41 10.13 -8.00
C PHE A 46 8.97 9.72 -8.33
N ARG A 47 8.58 8.47 -8.10
CA ARG A 47 7.23 7.94 -8.35
C ARG A 47 6.14 8.79 -7.67
N SER A 48 4.93 8.79 -8.24
CA SER A 48 3.81 9.58 -7.71
C SER A 48 3.01 8.83 -6.63
N GLY A 49 3.09 7.49 -6.56
CA GLY A 49 2.31 6.71 -5.61
C GLY A 49 2.56 5.19 -5.63
N LEU A 50 1.63 4.46 -5.00
CA LEU A 50 1.73 3.00 -4.85
C LEU A 50 1.54 2.25 -6.17
N GLN A 51 0.62 2.70 -7.05
CA GLN A 51 0.34 2.04 -8.33
C GLN A 51 1.56 2.05 -9.25
N ASP A 52 2.29 3.17 -9.28
CA ASP A 52 3.57 3.30 -10.01
C ASP A 52 4.56 2.27 -9.46
N GLY A 53 4.58 2.10 -8.12
CA GLY A 53 5.42 1.14 -7.43
C GLY A 53 5.19 -0.31 -7.86
N ASN A 54 3.93 -0.72 -8.07
CA ASN A 54 3.62 -2.08 -8.54
C ASN A 54 4.13 -2.33 -9.98
N ILE A 55 4.12 -1.31 -10.85
CA ILE A 55 4.70 -1.40 -12.20
C ILE A 55 6.22 -1.47 -12.11
N VAL A 56 6.83 -0.54 -11.35
CA VAL A 56 8.30 -0.51 -11.15
C VAL A 56 8.80 -1.85 -10.62
N ARG A 57 8.08 -2.43 -9.64
CA ARG A 57 8.39 -3.75 -9.08
C ARG A 57 8.43 -4.86 -10.13
N ALA A 58 7.54 -4.84 -11.10
CA ALA A 58 7.43 -5.87 -12.13
C ALA A 58 8.52 -5.76 -13.22
N ILE A 59 9.09 -4.56 -13.40
CA ILE A 59 10.08 -4.29 -14.46
C ILE A 59 11.52 -4.19 -13.95
N THR A 60 11.75 -4.15 -12.64
CA THR A 60 13.09 -4.03 -12.05
C THR A 60 13.38 -5.20 -11.10
N GLN A 61 14.66 -5.50 -10.91
CA GLN A 61 15.14 -6.33 -9.82
C GLN A 61 15.63 -5.46 -8.66
N ARG A 62 15.70 -6.09 -7.49
CA ARG A 62 16.25 -5.56 -6.23
C ARG A 62 17.30 -6.53 -5.72
N LEU A 63 18.13 -6.16 -4.75
CA LEU A 63 19.04 -7.13 -4.11
C LEU A 63 18.25 -8.27 -3.46
N VAL A 64 17.20 -7.93 -2.73
CA VAL A 64 16.19 -8.84 -2.16
C VAL A 64 14.79 -8.32 -2.48
N THR A 65 13.79 -9.19 -2.41
CA THR A 65 12.39 -8.83 -2.60
C THR A 65 11.52 -9.51 -1.55
N VAL A 66 10.36 -8.93 -1.26
CA VAL A 66 9.34 -9.57 -0.42
C VAL A 66 8.62 -10.62 -1.26
N ALA A 67 8.57 -11.85 -0.77
CA ALA A 67 7.84 -12.93 -1.43
C ALA A 67 6.33 -12.62 -1.41
N PRO A 68 5.58 -12.93 -2.48
CA PRO A 68 4.12 -12.92 -2.44
C PRO A 68 3.57 -13.86 -1.36
N GLY A 69 2.45 -13.49 -0.76
CA GLY A 69 1.84 -14.24 0.35
C GLY A 69 1.81 -13.45 1.64
N GLY A 70 1.45 -14.10 2.74
CA GLY A 70 1.14 -13.41 4.00
C GLY A 70 2.32 -13.20 4.97
N THR A 71 3.50 -13.79 4.73
CA THR A 71 4.57 -13.87 5.74
C THR A 71 5.56 -12.71 5.74
N GLY A 72 5.66 -11.95 4.65
CA GLY A 72 6.66 -10.88 4.52
C GLY A 72 8.11 -11.38 4.38
N GLU A 73 8.30 -12.65 4.03
CA GLU A 73 9.60 -13.26 3.84
C GLU A 73 10.40 -12.53 2.76
N LEU A 74 11.67 -12.24 3.07
CA LEU A 74 12.61 -11.66 2.13
C LEU A 74 13.37 -12.78 1.41
N VAL A 75 13.33 -12.75 0.08
CA VAL A 75 14.03 -13.70 -0.78
C VAL A 75 15.05 -12.97 -1.65
N LYS A 76 16.15 -13.63 -1.98
CA LYS A 76 17.18 -13.08 -2.87
C LYS A 76 16.63 -12.89 -4.28
N ASP A 77 16.79 -11.68 -4.84
CA ASP A 77 16.42 -11.35 -6.22
C ASP A 77 17.67 -11.24 -7.08
N ALA A 78 18.23 -10.06 -7.28
CA ALA A 78 19.49 -9.89 -8.03
C ALA A 78 20.75 -10.30 -7.23
N ALA A 79 20.68 -10.32 -5.89
CA ALA A 79 21.80 -10.73 -5.08
C ALA A 79 22.00 -12.25 -5.08
N ALA A 80 23.23 -12.71 -5.31
CA ALA A 80 23.71 -14.05 -4.99
C ALA A 80 23.98 -14.15 -3.48
N GLU A 81 24.59 -13.10 -2.91
CA GLU A 81 24.88 -12.99 -1.48
C GLU A 81 24.52 -11.59 -0.98
N LEU A 82 24.01 -11.53 0.23
CA LEU A 82 23.73 -10.30 0.94
C LEU A 82 23.94 -10.56 2.44
N THR A 83 24.93 -9.89 3.04
CA THR A 83 25.36 -10.17 4.41
C THR A 83 25.59 -8.86 5.17
N GLN A 84 24.93 -8.72 6.31
CA GLN A 84 25.21 -7.63 7.23
C GLN A 84 26.50 -7.97 7.99
N THR A 85 27.60 -7.31 7.63
CA THR A 85 28.94 -7.55 8.18
C THR A 85 29.25 -6.73 9.44
N SER A 86 28.48 -5.66 9.66
CA SER A 86 28.45 -4.87 10.91
C SER A 86 27.08 -4.22 11.08
N PRO A 87 26.77 -3.58 12.23
CA PRO A 87 25.52 -2.85 12.41
C PRO A 87 25.24 -1.77 11.34
N THR A 88 26.27 -1.26 10.69
CA THR A 88 26.18 -0.19 9.69
C THR A 88 26.67 -0.59 8.30
N THR A 89 26.99 -1.86 8.07
CA THR A 89 27.60 -2.30 6.81
C THR A 89 26.96 -3.57 6.28
N ILE A 90 26.55 -3.54 5.00
CA ILE A 90 25.98 -4.68 4.31
C ILE A 90 26.77 -4.92 3.03
N ASP A 91 27.38 -6.08 2.92
CA ASP A 91 28.08 -6.51 1.71
C ASP A 91 27.13 -7.28 0.79
N PHE A 92 27.22 -7.02 -0.51
CA PHE A 92 26.44 -7.74 -1.51
C PHE A 92 27.29 -8.25 -2.66
N THR A 93 26.86 -9.38 -3.22
CA THR A 93 27.38 -9.94 -4.49
C THR A 93 26.19 -10.13 -5.42
N LEU A 94 26.23 -9.55 -6.62
CA LEU A 94 25.21 -9.75 -7.64
C LEU A 94 25.34 -11.13 -8.29
N LYS A 95 24.23 -11.72 -8.69
CA LYS A 95 24.23 -12.89 -9.58
C LYS A 95 24.80 -12.47 -10.93
N PRO A 96 25.70 -13.25 -11.54
CA PRO A 96 26.16 -12.97 -12.89
C PRO A 96 25.03 -13.16 -13.90
N GLY A 97 25.09 -12.45 -15.03
CA GLY A 97 24.13 -12.58 -16.13
C GLY A 97 22.78 -11.89 -15.90
N GLN A 98 22.64 -11.00 -14.91
CA GLN A 98 21.44 -10.18 -14.75
C GLN A 98 21.44 -9.07 -15.81
N MET A 99 20.65 -9.25 -16.87
CA MET A 99 20.68 -8.36 -18.04
C MET A 99 19.57 -7.30 -17.95
N PHE A 100 19.90 -6.08 -18.32
CA PHE A 100 18.92 -5.04 -18.58
C PHE A 100 18.24 -5.23 -19.94
N SER A 101 17.00 -4.81 -20.06
CA SER A 101 16.24 -4.80 -21.33
C SER A 101 16.87 -3.87 -22.38
N ASP A 102 16.37 -3.93 -23.61
CA ASP A 102 16.77 -3.08 -24.72
C ASP A 102 18.29 -3.11 -25.05
N GLY A 103 19.00 -4.19 -24.68
CA GLY A 103 20.41 -4.36 -24.98
C GLY A 103 21.37 -3.48 -24.16
N PHE A 104 20.94 -2.96 -23.02
CA PHE A 104 21.78 -2.13 -22.16
C PHE A 104 22.87 -2.88 -21.40
N GLY A 105 22.92 -4.21 -21.49
CA GLY A 105 23.99 -5.04 -20.94
C GLY A 105 23.70 -5.54 -19.54
N GLU A 106 24.74 -6.01 -18.87
CA GLU A 106 24.65 -6.67 -17.56
C GLU A 106 24.65 -5.65 -16.42
N MET A 107 23.84 -5.94 -15.41
CA MET A 107 23.78 -5.18 -14.15
C MET A 107 25.10 -5.28 -13.39
N THR A 108 25.55 -4.17 -12.82
CA THR A 108 26.80 -4.07 -12.08
C THR A 108 26.60 -3.41 -10.71
N ALA A 109 27.63 -3.47 -9.85
CA ALA A 109 27.61 -2.77 -8.56
C ALA A 109 27.52 -1.24 -8.71
N ASP A 110 27.98 -0.66 -9.84
CA ASP A 110 27.78 0.76 -10.15
C ASP A 110 26.31 1.13 -10.36
N ASP A 111 25.51 0.21 -10.94
CA ASP A 111 24.06 0.43 -11.10
C ASP A 111 23.35 0.43 -9.73
N VAL A 112 23.79 -0.44 -8.80
CA VAL A 112 23.29 -0.45 -7.41
C VAL A 112 23.63 0.85 -6.71
N LYS A 113 24.89 1.29 -6.77
CA LYS A 113 25.35 2.58 -6.21
C LYS A 113 24.51 3.73 -6.76
N PHE A 114 24.43 3.84 -8.07
CA PHE A 114 23.65 4.88 -8.75
C PHE A 114 22.19 4.90 -8.28
N SER A 115 21.56 3.71 -8.17
CA SER A 115 20.14 3.59 -7.85
C SER A 115 19.82 4.04 -6.43
N TYR A 116 20.65 3.67 -5.45
CA TYR A 116 20.38 3.93 -4.04
C TYR A 116 20.78 5.35 -3.62
N GLU A 117 21.92 5.84 -4.12
CA GLU A 117 22.40 7.19 -3.79
C GLU A 117 21.52 8.30 -4.38
N ARG A 118 20.73 8.03 -5.44
CA ARG A 118 19.74 8.98 -5.98
C ARG A 118 18.64 9.37 -4.98
N PHE A 119 18.41 8.58 -3.94
CA PHE A 119 17.45 8.93 -2.91
C PHE A 119 17.97 10.00 -1.97
N ILE A 120 19.28 10.05 -1.72
CA ILE A 120 19.90 10.94 -0.73
C ILE A 120 20.60 12.14 -1.38
N HIS A 121 20.82 12.10 -2.68
CA HIS A 121 21.38 13.22 -3.45
C HIS A 121 20.33 13.83 -4.39
N PRO A 122 20.31 15.16 -4.53
CA PRO A 122 19.46 15.82 -5.53
C PRO A 122 19.79 15.33 -6.94
N ASP A 123 18.78 15.32 -7.82
CA ASP A 123 18.99 15.07 -9.24
C ASP A 123 19.73 16.23 -9.93
N ALA A 124 20.00 16.09 -11.23
CA ALA A 124 20.69 17.11 -12.03
C ALA A 124 19.96 18.47 -12.07
N SER A 125 18.68 18.53 -11.76
CA SER A 125 17.89 19.77 -11.64
C SER A 125 17.90 20.37 -10.23
N GLY A 126 18.55 19.71 -9.28
CA GLY A 126 18.55 20.09 -7.87
C GLY A 126 17.32 19.59 -7.07
N LYS A 127 16.49 18.74 -7.67
CA LYS A 127 15.29 18.20 -7.01
C LYS A 127 15.66 17.03 -6.12
N GLU A 128 15.27 17.12 -4.84
CA GLU A 128 15.38 15.99 -3.89
C GLU A 128 14.30 14.93 -4.11
N SER A 129 14.65 13.67 -3.83
CA SER A 129 13.67 12.59 -3.82
C SER A 129 12.65 12.79 -2.70
N PRO A 130 11.34 12.75 -2.99
CA PRO A 130 10.30 12.75 -1.94
C PRO A 130 10.36 11.50 -1.05
N TYR A 131 11.09 10.47 -1.48
CA TYR A 131 11.29 9.20 -0.78
C TYR A 131 12.67 9.07 -0.12
N LYS A 132 13.42 10.17 0.05
CA LYS A 132 14.72 10.15 0.72
C LYS A 132 14.69 9.49 2.10
N GLY A 133 13.56 9.58 2.81
CA GLY A 133 13.34 8.88 4.08
C GLY A 133 13.39 7.35 3.99
N GLU A 134 13.16 6.76 2.83
CA GLU A 134 13.28 5.30 2.63
C GLU A 134 14.73 4.83 2.67
N TRP A 135 15.69 5.71 2.35
CA TRP A 135 17.14 5.52 2.46
C TRP A 135 17.78 6.40 3.54
N ALA A 136 17.02 6.81 4.57
CA ALA A 136 17.58 7.56 5.69
C ALA A 136 18.78 6.83 6.30
N ASN A 137 19.81 7.60 6.69
CA ASN A 137 21.09 7.13 7.19
C ASN A 137 21.99 6.38 6.17
N LEU A 138 21.61 6.29 4.89
CA LEU A 138 22.56 5.86 3.88
C LEU A 138 23.68 6.89 3.77
N LYS A 139 24.92 6.44 3.95
CA LYS A 139 26.12 7.27 3.77
C LYS A 139 26.59 7.19 2.32
N GLU A 140 26.83 5.97 1.85
CA GLU A 140 27.30 5.69 0.49
C GLU A 140 27.12 4.22 0.13
N VAL A 141 27.21 3.91 -1.16
CA VAL A 141 27.44 2.55 -1.67
C VAL A 141 28.84 2.48 -2.28
N GLN A 142 29.69 1.63 -1.73
CA GLN A 142 31.04 1.39 -2.24
C GLN A 142 31.02 0.29 -3.28
N VAL A 143 31.62 0.54 -4.45
CA VAL A 143 31.86 -0.47 -5.48
C VAL A 143 33.20 -1.14 -5.19
N LEU A 144 33.19 -2.45 -4.89
CA LEU A 144 34.37 -3.22 -4.61
C LEU A 144 34.96 -3.86 -5.87
N ASP A 145 34.07 -4.36 -6.73
CA ASP A 145 34.36 -4.78 -8.10
C ASP A 145 33.07 -4.78 -8.93
N ARG A 146 33.12 -5.33 -10.15
CA ARG A 146 32.00 -5.28 -11.10
C ARG A 146 30.68 -5.83 -10.55
N LEU A 147 30.72 -6.87 -9.70
CA LEU A 147 29.53 -7.53 -9.17
C LEU A 147 29.41 -7.41 -7.64
N ARG A 148 30.42 -6.89 -6.96
CA ARG A 148 30.43 -6.78 -5.50
C ARG A 148 30.44 -5.33 -5.04
N GLY A 149 29.67 -5.06 -4.02
CA GLY A 149 29.65 -3.74 -3.38
C GLY A 149 29.30 -3.83 -1.91
N ARG A 150 29.29 -2.67 -1.29
CA ARG A 150 29.07 -2.50 0.13
C ARG A 150 28.17 -1.29 0.37
N ILE A 151 27.08 -1.49 1.08
CA ILE A 151 26.19 -0.43 1.54
C ILE A 151 26.69 0.01 2.93
N VAL A 152 26.98 1.30 3.07
CA VAL A 152 27.48 1.91 4.33
C VAL A 152 26.43 2.85 4.85
N MET A 153 26.06 2.66 6.12
CA MET A 153 25.10 3.49 6.84
C MET A 153 25.82 4.35 7.87
N ASP A 154 25.32 5.57 8.14
CA ASP A 154 25.86 6.42 9.22
C ASP A 154 25.55 5.88 10.62
N ARG A 155 24.40 5.21 10.77
CA ARG A 155 23.99 4.50 11.99
C ARG A 155 23.17 3.26 11.64
N PRO A 156 23.04 2.29 12.57
CA PRO A 156 22.23 1.10 12.34
C PRO A 156 20.79 1.46 11.97
N ARG A 157 20.18 0.64 11.10
CA ARG A 157 18.78 0.80 10.70
C ARG A 157 18.14 -0.56 10.47
N ALA A 158 17.36 -1.03 11.44
CA ALA A 158 16.69 -2.33 11.41
C ALA A 158 15.74 -2.48 10.22
N GLY A 159 14.96 -1.42 9.93
CA GLY A 159 13.99 -1.43 8.82
C GLY A 159 14.59 -1.35 7.42
N LEU A 160 15.93 -1.33 7.24
CA LEU A 160 16.54 -1.15 5.92
C LEU A 160 16.12 -2.24 4.92
N PHE A 161 16.03 -3.49 5.37
CA PHE A 161 15.67 -4.63 4.53
C PHE A 161 14.21 -4.59 4.08
N THR A 162 13.31 -4.15 4.92
CA THR A 162 11.85 -4.14 4.67
C THR A 162 11.34 -2.81 4.10
N ILE A 163 11.96 -1.69 4.46
CA ILE A 163 11.55 -0.36 3.97
C ILE A 163 12.16 -0.06 2.61
N ALA A 164 13.47 -0.35 2.42
CA ALA A 164 14.22 0.02 1.23
C ALA A 164 14.55 -1.18 0.36
N LEU A 165 15.44 -2.08 0.80
CA LEU A 165 16.02 -3.13 -0.03
C LEU A 165 14.99 -4.09 -0.64
N GLY A 166 13.98 -4.49 0.12
CA GLY A 166 12.93 -5.44 -0.31
C GLY A 166 11.73 -4.78 -0.98
N ASP A 167 11.69 -3.45 -1.01
CA ASP A 167 10.58 -2.68 -1.57
C ASP A 167 11.01 -1.88 -2.82
N VAL A 168 10.12 -1.06 -3.35
CA VAL A 168 10.33 -0.27 -4.57
C VAL A 168 11.59 0.59 -4.51
N ALA A 169 11.95 1.12 -3.34
CA ALA A 169 13.16 1.90 -3.15
C ALA A 169 14.47 1.11 -3.37
N GLY A 170 14.41 -0.21 -3.30
CA GLY A 170 15.54 -1.10 -3.60
C GLY A 170 15.67 -1.45 -5.08
N SER A 171 14.82 -0.92 -5.97
CA SER A 171 14.88 -1.18 -7.41
C SER A 171 16.18 -0.68 -8.02
N ILE A 172 16.84 -1.57 -8.79
CA ILE A 172 18.12 -1.29 -9.44
C ILE A 172 17.84 -0.83 -10.87
N LEU A 173 18.24 0.39 -11.17
CA LEU A 173 18.12 1.02 -12.50
C LEU A 173 19.43 0.88 -13.28
N CYS A 174 19.35 0.81 -14.58
CA CYS A 174 20.50 0.92 -15.46
C CYS A 174 20.99 2.38 -15.52
N ARG A 175 22.12 2.68 -14.89
CA ARG A 175 22.71 4.02 -14.87
C ARG A 175 22.85 4.60 -16.28
N ARG A 176 23.44 3.83 -17.20
CA ARG A 176 23.65 4.25 -18.59
C ARG A 176 22.35 4.58 -19.31
N ALA A 177 21.27 3.81 -19.05
CA ALA A 177 19.97 4.08 -19.67
C ALA A 177 19.33 5.36 -19.13
N VAL A 178 19.41 5.61 -17.83
CA VAL A 178 18.92 6.84 -17.21
C VAL A 178 19.66 8.06 -17.77
N GLU A 179 21.00 7.98 -17.86
CA GLU A 179 21.83 9.06 -18.39
C GLU A 179 21.56 9.32 -19.89
N GLN A 180 21.33 8.27 -20.70
CA GLN A 180 21.07 8.39 -22.14
C GLN A 180 19.66 8.86 -22.47
N ARG A 181 18.65 8.38 -21.75
CA ARG A 181 17.22 8.68 -22.01
C ARG A 181 16.75 9.95 -21.29
N GLY A 182 17.43 10.36 -20.22
CA GLY A 182 17.01 11.50 -19.41
C GLY A 182 15.55 11.37 -18.98
N VAL A 183 14.73 12.37 -19.22
CA VAL A 183 13.31 12.41 -18.86
C VAL A 183 12.46 11.33 -19.55
N GLU A 184 12.86 10.84 -20.73
CA GLU A 184 12.15 9.75 -21.41
C GLU A 184 12.19 8.46 -20.59
N HIS A 185 13.22 8.25 -19.78
CA HIS A 185 13.31 7.08 -18.89
C HIS A 185 12.13 6.99 -17.91
N ASN A 186 11.49 8.10 -17.55
CA ASN A 186 10.35 8.14 -16.63
C ASN A 186 9.11 7.40 -17.16
N THR A 187 8.97 7.30 -18.47
CA THR A 187 7.82 6.65 -19.15
C THR A 187 8.24 5.44 -19.98
N ARG A 188 9.55 5.32 -20.25
CA ARG A 188 10.16 4.22 -21.00
C ARG A 188 11.39 3.70 -20.26
N PRO A 189 11.18 3.17 -19.03
CA PRO A 189 12.29 2.70 -18.21
C PRO A 189 12.96 1.47 -18.83
N VAL A 190 14.27 1.36 -18.59
CA VAL A 190 15.05 0.14 -18.84
C VAL A 190 15.16 -0.59 -17.50
N GLY A 191 14.67 -1.80 -17.46
CA GLY A 191 14.68 -2.62 -16.26
C GLY A 191 15.30 -3.99 -16.49
N SER A 192 15.58 -4.71 -15.42
CA SER A 192 16.12 -6.07 -15.41
C SER A 192 15.09 -7.09 -14.92
N GLY A 193 13.85 -6.69 -14.67
CA GLY A 193 12.79 -7.54 -14.15
C GLY A 193 12.15 -8.46 -15.20
N PRO A 194 11.18 -9.31 -14.76
CA PRO A 194 10.46 -10.26 -15.63
C PRO A 194 9.66 -9.64 -16.75
N LEU A 195 9.20 -8.39 -16.55
CA LEU A 195 8.43 -7.61 -17.54
C LEU A 195 9.22 -6.38 -17.98
N MET A 196 8.89 -5.82 -19.13
CA MET A 196 9.41 -4.56 -19.65
C MET A 196 8.28 -3.71 -20.22
N VAL A 197 8.36 -2.39 -20.08
CA VAL A 197 7.36 -1.46 -20.64
C VAL A 197 7.52 -1.39 -22.16
N THR A 198 6.43 -1.65 -22.88
CA THR A 198 6.36 -1.58 -24.33
C THR A 198 5.49 -0.44 -24.85
N ALA A 199 4.52 0.03 -24.03
CA ALA A 199 3.75 1.24 -24.33
C ALA A 199 3.41 1.98 -23.03
N PHE A 200 3.43 3.31 -23.09
CA PHE A 200 3.01 4.19 -22.01
C PHE A 200 2.07 5.26 -22.59
N GLU A 201 0.81 5.14 -22.25
CA GLU A 201 -0.26 6.02 -22.72
C GLU A 201 -0.85 6.75 -21.51
N LYS A 202 -0.41 8.00 -21.30
CA LYS A 202 -0.87 8.82 -20.17
C LYS A 202 -2.39 8.86 -20.09
N GLN A 203 -2.94 8.77 -18.88
CA GLN A 203 -4.37 8.73 -18.57
C GLN A 203 -5.14 7.57 -19.25
N ARG A 204 -4.44 6.56 -19.71
CA ARG A 204 -5.07 5.41 -20.35
C ARG A 204 -4.50 4.08 -19.85
N GLN A 205 -3.23 3.79 -20.13
CA GLN A 205 -2.62 2.51 -19.77
C GLN A 205 -1.09 2.51 -19.84
N VAL A 206 -0.51 1.55 -19.12
CA VAL A 206 0.87 1.11 -19.31
C VAL A 206 0.83 -0.36 -19.74
N VAL A 207 1.44 -0.69 -20.88
CA VAL A 207 1.53 -2.06 -21.37
C VAL A 207 2.93 -2.59 -21.12
N MET A 208 2.99 -3.75 -20.48
CA MET A 208 4.24 -4.48 -20.23
C MET A 208 4.19 -5.83 -20.94
N ARG A 209 5.36 -6.29 -21.42
CA ARG A 209 5.55 -7.63 -21.98
C ARG A 209 6.68 -8.36 -21.29
N ARG A 210 6.71 -9.68 -21.43
CA ARG A 210 7.84 -10.49 -20.95
C ARG A 210 9.16 -9.89 -21.44
N ASN A 211 10.09 -9.70 -20.51
CA ASN A 211 11.44 -9.26 -20.83
C ASN A 211 12.27 -10.45 -21.33
N PRO A 212 12.67 -10.48 -22.61
CA PRO A 212 13.44 -11.61 -23.15
C PRO A 212 14.85 -11.72 -22.55
N ALA A 213 15.38 -10.63 -21.97
CA ALA A 213 16.69 -10.59 -21.34
C ALA A 213 16.65 -11.12 -19.88
N TYR A 214 15.48 -11.30 -19.28
CA TYR A 214 15.36 -11.79 -17.91
C TYR A 214 15.70 -13.29 -17.82
N ALA A 215 16.69 -13.62 -16.99
CA ALA A 215 17.18 -14.98 -16.83
C ALA A 215 16.44 -15.81 -15.76
N GLY A 216 15.55 -15.18 -14.96
CA GLY A 216 14.81 -15.84 -13.90
C GLY A 216 13.51 -16.50 -14.37
N GLU A 217 12.62 -16.79 -13.41
CA GLU A 217 11.31 -17.35 -13.68
C GLU A 217 10.43 -16.37 -14.47
N ARG A 218 9.97 -16.82 -15.63
CA ARG A 218 9.15 -15.98 -16.52
C ARG A 218 7.78 -15.70 -15.93
N SER A 219 7.25 -14.50 -16.21
CA SER A 219 5.85 -14.16 -15.91
C SER A 219 4.87 -15.19 -16.50
N GLY A 220 3.81 -15.50 -15.79
CA GLY A 220 2.74 -16.41 -16.27
C GLY A 220 2.03 -15.89 -17.53
N PHE A 221 2.08 -14.57 -17.77
CA PHE A 221 1.46 -13.91 -18.92
C PHE A 221 2.51 -13.25 -19.81
N GLU A 222 2.25 -13.23 -21.12
CA GLU A 222 3.12 -12.59 -22.11
C GLU A 222 2.95 -11.06 -22.09
N GLU A 223 1.75 -10.60 -21.77
CA GLU A 223 1.38 -9.20 -21.73
C GLU A 223 0.55 -8.86 -20.49
N VAL A 224 0.85 -7.75 -19.86
CA VAL A 224 0.08 -7.16 -18.76
C VAL A 224 -0.24 -5.72 -19.12
N ALA A 225 -1.53 -5.42 -19.34
CA ALA A 225 -2.03 -4.07 -19.56
C ALA A 225 -2.53 -3.48 -18.24
N VAL A 226 -1.83 -2.49 -17.70
CA VAL A 226 -2.25 -1.76 -16.51
C VAL A 226 -3.11 -0.58 -16.95
N ARG A 227 -4.42 -0.66 -16.72
CA ARG A 227 -5.42 0.30 -17.20
C ARG A 227 -5.81 1.30 -16.13
N TYR A 228 -5.82 2.57 -16.47
CA TYR A 228 -6.34 3.64 -15.64
C TYR A 228 -7.86 3.70 -15.73
N VAL A 229 -8.54 3.32 -14.65
CA VAL A 229 -10.01 3.35 -14.53
C VAL A 229 -10.34 3.94 -13.16
N PRO A 230 -10.45 5.27 -13.04
CA PRO A 230 -10.62 5.94 -11.75
C PRO A 230 -11.96 5.62 -11.09
N ASP A 231 -13.04 5.56 -11.88
CA ASP A 231 -14.39 5.32 -11.35
C ASP A 231 -14.60 3.85 -10.94
N PRO A 232 -14.95 3.58 -9.66
CA PRO A 232 -15.13 2.21 -9.17
C PRO A 232 -16.30 1.46 -9.84
N LYS A 233 -17.34 2.19 -10.28
CA LYS A 233 -18.50 1.56 -10.94
C LYS A 233 -18.14 1.11 -12.35
N THR A 234 -17.41 1.93 -13.09
CA THR A 234 -16.85 1.56 -14.39
C THR A 234 -15.93 0.34 -14.26
N ALA A 235 -15.11 0.28 -13.22
CA ALA A 235 -14.25 -0.87 -12.96
C ALA A 235 -15.05 -2.14 -12.61
N GLU A 236 -16.14 -2.03 -11.84
CA GLU A 236 -17.08 -3.12 -11.58
C GLU A 236 -17.65 -3.67 -12.89
N LEU A 237 -18.11 -2.79 -13.78
CA LEU A 237 -18.65 -3.18 -15.09
C LEU A 237 -17.58 -3.85 -15.97
N GLY A 238 -16.34 -3.32 -15.98
CA GLY A 238 -15.21 -3.91 -16.70
C GLY A 238 -14.84 -5.31 -16.19
N LEU A 239 -14.94 -5.57 -14.90
CA LEU A 239 -14.80 -6.92 -14.34
C LEU A 239 -15.93 -7.84 -14.77
N ARG A 240 -17.18 -7.38 -14.83
CA ARG A 240 -18.32 -8.18 -15.28
C ARG A 240 -18.24 -8.52 -16.76
N SER A 241 -17.86 -7.57 -17.61
CA SER A 241 -17.73 -7.75 -19.07
C SER A 241 -16.51 -8.56 -19.50
N GLY A 242 -15.43 -8.57 -18.69
CA GLY A 242 -14.16 -9.19 -19.05
C GLY A 242 -13.13 -8.24 -19.65
N ASP A 243 -13.39 -6.94 -19.60
CA ASP A 243 -12.42 -5.92 -20.00
C ASP A 243 -11.30 -5.74 -18.95
N LEU A 244 -11.61 -6.11 -17.70
CA LEU A 244 -10.66 -6.17 -16.60
C LEU A 244 -10.59 -7.60 -16.04
N ASP A 245 -9.38 -8.03 -15.71
CA ASP A 245 -9.12 -9.35 -15.12
C ASP A 245 -8.81 -9.29 -13.65
N PHE A 246 -8.28 -8.13 -13.18
CA PHE A 246 -7.94 -7.87 -11.78
C PHE A 246 -8.19 -6.40 -11.43
N ALA A 247 -8.76 -6.17 -10.26
CA ALA A 247 -8.93 -4.83 -9.70
C ALA A 247 -8.95 -4.86 -8.17
N SER A 248 -8.46 -3.78 -7.54
CA SER A 248 -8.84 -3.42 -6.18
C SER A 248 -10.05 -2.49 -6.22
N LEU A 249 -11.07 -2.77 -5.41
CA LEU A 249 -12.31 -1.99 -5.35
C LEU A 249 -12.69 -1.64 -3.90
N PRO A 250 -13.40 -0.52 -3.69
CA PRO A 250 -14.00 -0.20 -2.39
C PRO A 250 -14.97 -1.31 -1.91
N PRO A 251 -15.22 -1.39 -0.58
CA PRO A 251 -16.03 -2.47 0.01
C PRO A 251 -17.41 -2.65 -0.62
N SER A 252 -18.11 -1.55 -0.95
CA SER A 252 -19.47 -1.59 -1.52
C SER A 252 -19.51 -2.24 -2.92
N GLN A 253 -18.57 -1.87 -3.80
CA GLN A 253 -18.47 -2.45 -5.14
C GLN A 253 -17.99 -3.90 -5.10
N ALA A 254 -17.05 -4.20 -4.20
CA ALA A 254 -16.57 -5.56 -4.03
C ALA A 254 -17.68 -6.50 -3.53
N GLU A 255 -18.53 -6.04 -2.62
CA GLU A 255 -19.68 -6.82 -2.12
C GLU A 255 -20.68 -7.12 -3.23
N ALA A 256 -20.93 -6.17 -4.13
CA ALA A 256 -21.81 -6.36 -5.30
C ALA A 256 -21.29 -7.40 -6.29
N LEU A 257 -20.01 -7.75 -6.24
CA LEU A 257 -19.38 -8.76 -7.09
C LEU A 257 -19.23 -10.12 -6.40
N ARG A 258 -19.55 -10.21 -5.10
CA ARG A 258 -19.45 -11.46 -4.37
C ARG A 258 -20.48 -12.49 -4.90
N GLY A 259 -19.98 -13.65 -5.30
CA GLY A 259 -20.79 -14.70 -5.92
C GLY A 259 -21.12 -14.47 -7.40
N ALA A 260 -20.61 -13.41 -8.03
CA ALA A 260 -20.76 -13.22 -9.48
C ALA A 260 -19.99 -14.32 -10.24
N ALA A 261 -20.63 -14.88 -11.27
CA ALA A 261 -20.03 -15.95 -12.07
C ALA A 261 -18.70 -15.52 -12.71
N GLY A 262 -17.70 -16.38 -12.66
CA GLY A 262 -16.38 -16.16 -13.23
C GLY A 262 -15.52 -15.14 -12.47
N LEU A 263 -15.94 -14.68 -11.28
CA LEU A 263 -15.19 -13.74 -10.44
C LEU A 263 -14.97 -14.31 -9.03
N LYS A 264 -13.84 -13.96 -8.46
CA LYS A 264 -13.50 -14.20 -7.05
C LYS A 264 -13.20 -12.89 -6.34
N VAL A 265 -13.64 -12.77 -5.08
CA VAL A 265 -13.33 -11.63 -4.20
C VAL A 265 -12.42 -12.12 -3.10
N ILE A 266 -11.21 -11.58 -3.05
CA ILE A 266 -10.21 -11.85 -2.00
C ILE A 266 -10.19 -10.66 -1.05
N GLN A 267 -10.12 -10.96 0.25
CA GLN A 267 -9.82 -9.98 1.29
C GLN A 267 -8.54 -10.40 2.00
N GLN A 268 -7.68 -9.42 2.25
CA GLN A 268 -6.40 -9.63 2.90
C GLN A 268 -6.20 -8.53 3.95
N PRO A 269 -5.73 -8.84 5.18
CA PRO A 269 -5.36 -7.82 6.15
C PRO A 269 -4.33 -6.84 5.56
N GLY A 270 -4.58 -5.54 5.72
CA GLY A 270 -3.67 -4.49 5.30
C GLY A 270 -2.62 -4.17 6.36
N ILE A 271 -1.62 -3.39 5.96
CA ILE A 271 -0.63 -2.76 6.85
C ILE A 271 -0.79 -1.23 6.85
N ALA A 272 -2.01 -0.74 6.67
CA ALA A 272 -2.35 0.66 6.87
C ALA A 272 -3.09 0.81 8.18
N ASN A 273 -3.03 1.98 8.78
CA ASN A 273 -3.81 2.28 9.97
C ASN A 273 -4.81 3.40 9.67
N ILE A 274 -6.06 3.20 10.09
CA ILE A 274 -7.12 4.21 10.07
C ILE A 274 -7.50 4.51 11.50
N TRP A 275 -7.46 5.78 11.88
CA TRP A 275 -7.81 6.23 13.22
C TRP A 275 -8.55 7.55 13.19
N MET A 276 -9.28 7.82 14.27
CA MET A 276 -9.75 9.17 14.59
C MET A 276 -8.73 9.82 15.51
N GLY A 277 -8.23 10.99 15.13
CA GLY A 277 -7.31 11.80 15.91
C GLY A 277 -8.01 13.01 16.53
N MET A 278 -7.48 13.48 17.66
CA MET A 278 -7.93 14.67 18.40
C MET A 278 -6.75 15.64 18.54
N ASN A 279 -6.96 16.92 18.25
CA ASN A 279 -5.94 17.96 18.41
C ASN A 279 -5.76 18.29 19.91
N VAL A 280 -4.68 17.78 20.49
CA VAL A 280 -4.44 17.93 21.96
C VAL A 280 -4.03 19.32 22.41
N GLU A 281 -3.73 20.25 21.49
CA GLU A 281 -3.43 21.65 21.83
C GLU A 281 -4.69 22.50 21.89
N LYS A 282 -5.80 22.06 21.28
CA LYS A 282 -7.02 22.86 21.14
C LYS A 282 -8.04 22.54 22.22
N PRO A 283 -8.57 23.55 22.97
CA PRO A 283 -9.71 23.34 23.85
C PRO A 283 -10.97 22.90 23.06
N PRO A 284 -11.79 21.97 23.59
CA PRO A 284 -11.65 21.31 24.88
C PRO A 284 -10.78 20.04 24.84
N PHE A 285 -10.20 19.66 23.69
CA PHE A 285 -9.44 18.41 23.49
C PHE A 285 -8.07 18.43 24.18
N ASN A 286 -7.61 19.59 24.69
CA ASN A 286 -6.42 19.70 25.53
C ASN A 286 -6.60 19.04 26.92
N ASP A 287 -7.84 18.85 27.38
CA ASP A 287 -8.16 18.08 28.58
C ASP A 287 -8.25 16.57 28.26
N SER A 288 -7.42 15.77 28.94
CA SER A 288 -7.41 14.30 28.75
C SER A 288 -8.74 13.65 29.12
N ARG A 289 -9.50 14.21 30.10
CA ARG A 289 -10.81 13.71 30.50
C ARG A 289 -11.81 13.83 29.35
N VAL A 290 -11.75 14.92 28.56
CA VAL A 290 -12.58 15.11 27.36
C VAL A 290 -12.19 14.08 26.28
N ARG A 291 -10.91 13.85 26.03
CA ARG A 291 -10.47 12.86 25.07
C ARG A 291 -10.88 11.45 25.47
N ARG A 292 -10.71 11.11 26.76
CA ARG A 292 -11.15 9.83 27.31
C ARG A 292 -12.66 9.65 27.19
N ALA A 293 -13.44 10.68 27.47
CA ALA A 293 -14.89 10.67 27.32
C ALA A 293 -15.32 10.41 25.85
N ILE A 294 -14.68 11.04 24.88
CA ILE A 294 -14.92 10.79 23.45
C ILE A 294 -14.65 9.32 23.11
N ARG A 295 -13.53 8.77 23.54
CA ARG A 295 -13.20 7.35 23.32
C ARG A 295 -14.24 6.41 23.91
N LEU A 296 -14.73 6.70 25.12
CA LEU A 296 -15.77 5.92 25.79
C LEU A 296 -17.17 6.11 25.18
N ALA A 297 -17.44 7.22 24.51
CA ALA A 297 -18.71 7.46 23.83
C ALA A 297 -18.83 6.72 22.49
N LEU A 298 -17.71 6.41 21.85
CA LEU A 298 -17.68 5.76 20.54
C LEU A 298 -17.83 4.24 20.62
N ASP A 299 -18.48 3.68 19.62
CA ASP A 299 -18.54 2.24 19.32
C ASP A 299 -17.85 2.01 17.98
N VAL A 300 -16.58 1.60 18.05
CA VAL A 300 -15.76 1.39 16.85
C VAL A 300 -16.29 0.24 16.00
N ASP A 301 -16.89 -0.79 16.61
CA ASP A 301 -17.42 -1.93 15.87
C ASP A 301 -18.64 -1.52 15.02
N GLN A 302 -19.49 -0.62 15.54
CA GLN A 302 -20.57 -0.02 14.75
C GLN A 302 -20.05 0.87 13.60
N MET A 303 -18.98 1.64 13.85
CA MET A 303 -18.35 2.46 12.80
C MET A 303 -17.80 1.56 11.68
N LEU A 304 -17.12 0.45 12.02
CA LEU A 304 -16.57 -0.49 11.05
C LEU A 304 -17.67 -1.29 10.34
N LEU A 305 -18.75 -1.65 11.04
CA LEU A 305 -19.90 -2.30 10.40
C LEU A 305 -20.47 -1.40 9.30
N ALA A 306 -20.64 -0.12 9.58
CA ALA A 306 -21.20 0.84 8.64
C ALA A 306 -20.24 1.16 7.48
N GLY A 307 -18.96 1.41 7.75
CA GLY A 307 -17.98 1.82 6.73
C GLY A 307 -17.45 0.65 5.88
N PHE A 308 -17.26 -0.53 6.49
CA PHE A 308 -16.61 -1.70 5.87
C PHE A 308 -17.51 -2.94 5.82
N ASN A 309 -18.82 -2.83 6.06
CA ASN A 309 -19.72 -3.96 6.16
C ASN A 309 -19.25 -5.03 7.18
N GLY A 310 -18.60 -4.60 8.26
CA GLY A 310 -18.03 -5.47 9.29
C GLY A 310 -16.84 -6.32 8.84
N ARG A 311 -16.21 -6.00 7.71
CA ARG A 311 -15.14 -6.84 7.14
C ARG A 311 -13.73 -6.35 7.43
N ALA A 312 -13.56 -5.13 7.93
CA ALA A 312 -12.25 -4.63 8.33
C ALA A 312 -11.90 -5.11 9.76
N PRO A 313 -10.66 -5.58 10.00
CA PRO A 313 -10.23 -5.97 11.33
C PRO A 313 -10.14 -4.74 12.24
N ARG A 314 -10.63 -4.83 13.46
CA ARG A 314 -10.48 -3.75 14.44
C ARG A 314 -9.02 -3.58 14.83
N ALA A 315 -8.53 -2.33 14.80
CA ALA A 315 -7.23 -2.00 15.35
C ALA A 315 -7.33 -1.79 16.88
N ASN A 316 -6.31 -2.27 17.60
CA ASN A 316 -6.16 -2.05 19.03
C ASN A 316 -5.03 -1.06 19.37
N ALA A 317 -4.06 -0.88 18.47
CA ALA A 317 -2.90 -0.01 18.64
C ALA A 317 -2.37 0.47 17.26
N LEU A 318 -1.21 1.11 17.26
CA LEU A 318 -0.58 1.61 16.04
C LEU A 318 -0.09 0.49 15.12
N VAL A 319 0.62 -0.50 15.68
CA VAL A 319 1.36 -1.50 14.91
C VAL A 319 0.49 -2.73 14.61
N MET A 320 0.43 -3.13 13.34
CA MET A 320 -0.37 -4.23 12.83
C MET A 320 0.17 -5.60 13.25
N PRO A 321 -0.67 -6.66 13.29
CA PRO A 321 -0.26 -8.00 13.71
C PRO A 321 0.90 -8.62 12.92
N GLN A 322 1.08 -8.24 11.65
CA GLN A 322 2.13 -8.76 10.76
C GLN A 322 3.49 -8.09 10.97
N VAL A 323 3.58 -7.06 11.81
CA VAL A 323 4.76 -6.19 11.95
C VAL A 323 5.37 -6.35 13.33
N VAL A 324 6.70 -6.40 13.40
CA VAL A 324 7.45 -6.42 14.66
C VAL A 324 6.98 -5.28 15.57
N GLY A 325 6.80 -5.57 16.85
CA GLY A 325 6.32 -4.57 17.81
C GLY A 325 4.79 -4.44 17.87
N HIS A 326 4.04 -5.34 17.21
CA HIS A 326 2.61 -5.45 17.47
C HIS A 326 2.36 -5.68 18.97
N TRP A 327 1.39 -4.96 19.53
CA TRP A 327 1.00 -5.08 20.93
C TRP A 327 -0.35 -5.83 21.02
N PRO A 328 -0.33 -7.18 21.15
CA PRO A 328 -1.56 -7.98 21.11
C PRO A 328 -2.50 -7.70 22.28
N ASP A 329 -1.94 -7.39 23.45
CA ASP A 329 -2.69 -7.12 24.69
C ASP A 329 -3.08 -5.64 24.84
N ALA A 330 -2.99 -4.83 23.77
CA ALA A 330 -3.41 -3.43 23.82
C ALA A 330 -4.91 -3.33 24.20
N PRO A 331 -5.26 -2.39 25.09
CA PRO A 331 -6.63 -2.30 25.59
C PRO A 331 -7.59 -1.87 24.48
N VAL A 332 -8.69 -2.60 24.36
CA VAL A 332 -9.79 -2.22 23.48
C VAL A 332 -10.83 -1.46 24.31
N VAL A 333 -10.95 -0.17 24.07
CA VAL A 333 -11.92 0.68 24.75
C VAL A 333 -13.33 0.28 24.33
N LYS A 334 -14.16 -0.09 25.33
CA LYS A 334 -15.58 -0.39 25.14
C LYS A 334 -16.42 0.83 25.43
N ARG A 335 -17.50 0.98 24.68
CA ARG A 335 -18.43 2.10 24.84
C ARG A 335 -19.03 2.12 26.25
N ASN A 336 -18.99 3.29 26.92
CA ASN A 336 -19.57 3.52 28.23
C ASN A 336 -20.08 4.98 28.33
N VAL A 337 -21.32 5.20 27.95
CA VAL A 337 -21.97 6.53 27.91
C VAL A 337 -22.04 7.17 29.28
N ALA A 338 -22.30 6.39 30.35
CA ALA A 338 -22.43 6.92 31.71
C ALA A 338 -21.08 7.51 32.18
N GLU A 339 -20.00 6.77 32.00
CA GLU A 339 -18.66 7.22 32.36
C GLU A 339 -18.19 8.40 31.49
N ALA A 340 -18.51 8.38 30.18
CA ALA A 340 -18.22 9.50 29.28
C ALA A 340 -18.89 10.80 29.76
N LYS A 341 -20.17 10.75 30.15
CA LYS A 341 -20.90 11.91 30.70
C LYS A 341 -20.29 12.38 32.02
N ARG A 342 -19.90 11.47 32.89
CA ARG A 342 -19.24 11.81 34.16
C ARG A 342 -17.95 12.58 33.91
N LEU A 343 -17.09 12.09 33.03
CA LEU A 343 -15.81 12.74 32.69
C LEU A 343 -16.01 14.10 32.03
N LEU A 344 -17.00 14.25 31.13
CA LEU A 344 -17.35 15.55 30.55
C LEU A 344 -17.83 16.56 31.60
N ALA A 345 -18.65 16.14 32.55
CA ALA A 345 -19.09 16.98 33.65
C ALA A 345 -17.93 17.45 34.54
N GLU A 346 -17.03 16.55 34.89
CA GLU A 346 -15.80 16.86 35.65
C GLU A 346 -14.85 17.80 34.90
N ALA A 347 -14.83 17.71 33.58
CA ALA A 347 -14.09 18.63 32.71
C ALA A 347 -14.80 19.99 32.48
N GLY A 348 -15.99 20.22 33.08
CA GLY A 348 -16.75 21.46 32.92
C GLY A 348 -17.65 21.49 31.67
N HIS A 349 -17.88 20.33 31.02
CA HIS A 349 -18.65 20.21 29.79
C HIS A 349 -19.93 19.37 29.96
N ALA A 350 -20.62 19.45 31.12
CA ALA A 350 -21.83 18.69 31.37
C ALA A 350 -22.96 18.96 30.35
N ALA A 351 -23.02 20.19 29.78
CA ALA A 351 -23.96 20.56 28.72
C ALA A 351 -23.53 20.10 27.31
N GLY A 352 -22.36 19.47 27.20
CA GLY A 352 -21.74 19.15 25.91
C GLY A 352 -21.13 20.37 25.21
N PHE A 353 -20.73 20.19 23.95
CA PHE A 353 -20.12 21.23 23.11
C PHE A 353 -20.25 20.89 21.63
N LYS A 354 -19.94 21.88 20.78
CA LYS A 354 -19.87 21.71 19.33
C LYS A 354 -18.42 21.41 18.91
N ALA A 355 -18.26 20.49 17.97
CA ALA A 355 -16.97 20.14 17.39
C ALA A 355 -17.13 19.82 15.91
N ARG A 356 -16.02 19.82 15.15
CA ARG A 356 -15.97 19.45 13.74
C ARG A 356 -15.09 18.22 13.56
N ILE A 357 -15.53 17.28 12.74
CA ILE A 357 -14.71 16.16 12.30
C ILE A 357 -14.37 16.30 10.81
N LEU A 358 -13.10 16.39 10.50
CA LEU A 358 -12.60 16.46 9.13
C LEU A 358 -12.37 15.05 8.59
N VAL A 359 -12.92 14.78 7.40
CA VAL A 359 -12.71 13.48 6.71
C VAL A 359 -12.46 13.72 5.23
N GLN A 360 -11.78 12.76 4.60
CA GLN A 360 -11.67 12.73 3.16
C GLN A 360 -13.04 12.43 2.53
N ASN A 361 -13.36 13.09 1.40
CA ASN A 361 -14.62 12.88 0.68
C ASN A 361 -14.63 11.49 -0.01
N GLN A 362 -14.67 10.45 0.81
CA GLN A 362 -14.82 9.05 0.41
C GLN A 362 -15.93 8.41 1.25
N PRO A 363 -16.81 7.59 0.64
CA PRO A 363 -17.98 7.04 1.32
C PRO A 363 -17.66 6.35 2.65
N VAL A 364 -16.57 5.59 2.71
CA VAL A 364 -16.16 4.86 3.91
C VAL A 364 -15.87 5.78 5.10
N TYR A 365 -15.17 6.89 4.89
CA TYR A 365 -14.83 7.83 5.97
C TYR A 365 -16.03 8.68 6.37
N GLN A 366 -16.83 9.11 5.40
CA GLN A 366 -18.07 9.85 5.68
C GLN A 366 -19.05 9.02 6.50
N THR A 367 -19.25 7.75 6.12
CA THR A 367 -20.13 6.83 6.84
C THR A 367 -19.68 6.63 8.28
N MET A 368 -18.37 6.38 8.50
CA MET A 368 -17.84 6.26 9.86
C MET A 368 -18.00 7.56 10.68
N ALA A 369 -17.79 8.73 10.07
CA ALA A 369 -17.97 10.02 10.73
C ALA A 369 -19.44 10.28 11.11
N LEU A 370 -20.41 9.90 10.28
CA LEU A 370 -21.84 10.00 10.58
C LEU A 370 -22.26 9.09 11.74
N VAL A 371 -21.70 7.89 11.83
CA VAL A 371 -21.90 7.01 12.99
C VAL A 371 -21.29 7.63 14.25
N ALA A 372 -20.07 8.17 14.17
CA ALA A 372 -19.45 8.88 15.28
C ALA A 372 -20.28 10.10 15.73
N GLN A 373 -20.84 10.87 14.79
CA GLN A 373 -21.74 11.99 15.07
C GLN A 373 -22.97 11.54 15.88
N ALA A 374 -23.60 10.42 15.47
CA ALA A 374 -24.74 9.89 16.17
C ALA A 374 -24.39 9.44 17.61
N LEU A 375 -23.27 8.71 17.77
CA LEU A 375 -22.82 8.20 19.06
C LEU A 375 -22.39 9.33 20.03
N LEU A 376 -21.72 10.36 19.54
CA LEU A 376 -21.24 11.48 20.35
C LEU A 376 -22.39 12.39 20.81
N ARG A 377 -23.50 12.42 20.07
CA ARG A 377 -24.72 13.12 20.48
C ARG A 377 -25.28 12.59 21.80
N ASP A 378 -25.14 11.30 22.09
CA ASP A 378 -25.62 10.68 23.34
C ASP A 378 -24.94 11.25 24.59
N VAL A 379 -23.77 11.87 24.42
CA VAL A 379 -23.02 12.52 25.51
C VAL A 379 -23.02 14.06 25.37
N GLY A 380 -23.88 14.63 24.50
CA GLY A 380 -24.02 16.07 24.32
C GLY A 380 -22.99 16.71 23.36
N ILE A 381 -22.15 15.94 22.70
CA ILE A 381 -21.19 16.48 21.71
C ILE A 381 -21.87 16.55 20.35
N MET A 382 -22.05 17.76 19.85
CA MET A 382 -22.67 18.07 18.54
C MET A 382 -21.55 18.14 17.49
N LEU A 383 -21.39 17.05 16.73
CA LEU A 383 -20.34 16.92 15.74
C LEU A 383 -20.82 17.39 14.37
N ASP A 384 -20.07 18.29 13.73
CA ASP A 384 -20.24 18.68 12.33
C ASP A 384 -19.27 17.90 11.45
N VAL A 385 -19.79 17.26 10.39
CA VAL A 385 -18.98 16.42 9.48
C VAL A 385 -18.56 17.25 8.28
N ASP A 386 -17.25 17.51 8.18
CA ASP A 386 -16.62 18.25 7.10
C ASP A 386 -15.88 17.29 6.16
N ALA A 387 -16.49 16.99 5.01
CA ALA A 387 -15.92 16.09 4.00
C ALA A 387 -15.23 16.89 2.89
N GLN A 388 -13.92 16.74 2.74
CA GLN A 388 -13.10 17.48 1.79
C GLN A 388 -12.45 16.58 0.75
N ASP A 389 -12.16 17.14 -0.45
CA ASP A 389 -11.33 16.49 -1.43
C ASP A 389 -9.92 16.20 -0.89
N ALA A 390 -9.18 15.29 -1.53
CA ALA A 390 -7.87 14.85 -1.02
C ALA A 390 -6.87 16.00 -0.86
N GLY A 391 -6.84 16.96 -1.78
CA GLY A 391 -5.91 18.10 -1.73
C GLY A 391 -6.18 19.00 -0.53
N SER A 392 -7.42 19.43 -0.37
CA SER A 392 -7.91 20.25 0.75
C SER A 392 -7.73 19.53 2.08
N PHE A 393 -8.10 18.25 2.14
CA PHE A 393 -7.96 17.41 3.33
C PHE A 393 -6.52 17.35 3.82
N PHE A 394 -5.57 16.98 2.96
CA PHE A 394 -4.16 16.86 3.38
C PHE A 394 -3.47 18.22 3.64
N SER A 395 -4.04 19.31 3.13
CA SER A 395 -3.54 20.66 3.43
C SER A 395 -4.03 21.15 4.80
N ALA A 396 -5.21 20.73 5.24
CA ALA A 396 -5.85 21.22 6.47
C ALA A 396 -5.04 20.90 7.75
N GLY A 397 -4.29 19.79 7.78
CA GLY A 397 -3.48 19.39 8.94
C GLY A 397 -2.10 20.03 9.03
N LYS A 398 -1.70 20.83 8.01
CA LYS A 398 -0.34 21.38 7.90
C LYS A 398 -0.20 22.76 8.54
N GLY A 399 0.99 23.02 9.09
CA GLY A 399 1.34 24.33 9.62
C GLY A 399 0.34 24.88 10.63
N ASP A 400 0.01 26.16 10.47
CA ASP A 400 -0.93 26.85 11.34
C ASP A 400 -2.41 26.46 11.08
N THR A 401 -2.75 26.00 9.88
CA THR A 401 -4.11 25.51 9.58
C THR A 401 -4.47 24.30 10.44
N GLY A 402 -3.49 23.42 10.72
CA GLY A 402 -3.65 22.27 11.60
C GLY A 402 -4.03 22.61 13.05
N LYS A 403 -3.72 23.82 13.53
CA LYS A 403 -4.14 24.28 14.85
C LYS A 403 -5.67 24.43 14.98
N ALA A 404 -6.35 24.65 13.87
CA ALA A 404 -7.81 24.81 13.83
C ALA A 404 -8.59 23.48 13.87
N LEU A 405 -7.94 22.35 13.63
CA LEU A 405 -8.57 21.03 13.66
C LEU A 405 -9.13 20.71 15.05
N ASP A 406 -10.29 20.05 15.10
CA ASP A 406 -10.84 19.41 16.30
C ASP A 406 -10.56 17.91 16.26
N LEU A 407 -11.34 17.19 15.46
CA LEU A 407 -11.22 15.75 15.19
C LEU A 407 -11.01 15.51 13.69
N PHE A 408 -10.45 14.37 13.37
CA PHE A 408 -10.31 13.93 11.98
C PHE A 408 -10.24 12.41 11.90
N ILE A 409 -10.64 11.84 10.75
CA ILE A 409 -10.37 10.44 10.42
C ILE A 409 -9.35 10.45 9.28
N ILE A 410 -8.24 9.76 9.49
CA ILE A 410 -7.14 9.72 8.54
C ILE A 410 -6.61 8.30 8.40
N ARG A 411 -6.03 8.01 7.23
CA ARG A 411 -5.39 6.75 6.89
C ARG A 411 -3.93 6.98 6.50
N PHE A 412 -3.04 6.24 7.14
CA PHE A 412 -1.64 6.16 6.71
C PHE A 412 -1.31 4.75 6.24
N ASN A 413 -0.56 4.67 5.13
CA ASN A 413 0.01 3.41 4.68
C ASN A 413 1.20 3.04 5.57
N GLY A 414 1.31 1.75 5.90
CA GLY A 414 2.46 1.18 6.56
C GLY A 414 3.41 0.50 5.59
N LYS A 415 4.50 0.00 6.13
CA LYS A 415 5.40 -1.00 5.54
C LYS A 415 5.59 -2.12 6.56
N LEU A 416 6.31 -3.18 6.19
CA LEU A 416 6.64 -4.29 7.11
C LEU A 416 7.69 -3.88 8.15
N ASP A 417 7.55 -2.65 8.66
CA ASP A 417 8.42 -2.06 9.66
C ASP A 417 7.64 -1.05 10.52
N PRO A 418 7.69 -1.15 11.86
CA PRO A 418 6.91 -0.29 12.75
C PRO A 418 7.34 1.17 12.67
N ASN A 419 8.64 1.44 12.46
CA ASN A 419 9.15 2.80 12.41
C ASN A 419 8.60 3.59 11.22
N PHE A 420 8.31 2.92 10.09
CA PHE A 420 7.77 3.60 8.92
C PHE A 420 6.44 4.31 9.22
N LEU A 421 5.58 3.72 10.05
CA LEU A 421 4.33 4.33 10.46
C LEU A 421 4.48 5.23 11.68
N ALA A 422 5.26 4.79 12.69
CA ALA A 422 5.40 5.49 13.96
C ALA A 422 6.09 6.86 13.83
N GLN A 423 7.03 7.00 12.87
CA GLN A 423 7.77 8.26 12.66
C GLN A 423 6.87 9.48 12.43
N TRP A 424 5.66 9.28 11.89
CA TRP A 424 4.72 10.38 11.59
C TRP A 424 4.09 11.00 12.84
N PHE A 425 4.24 10.38 14.01
CA PHE A 425 3.71 10.84 15.29
C PHE A 425 4.75 11.47 16.22
N THR A 426 5.99 11.60 15.77
CA THR A 426 7.04 12.27 16.54
C THR A 426 6.76 13.75 16.73
N THR A 427 7.35 14.35 17.76
CA THR A 427 7.28 15.79 18.04
C THR A 427 7.68 16.62 16.82
N GLY A 428 8.73 16.20 16.09
CA GLY A 428 9.21 16.88 14.88
C GLY A 428 8.22 16.87 13.71
N GLN A 429 7.15 16.05 13.76
CA GLN A 429 6.11 15.98 12.74
C GLN A 429 4.88 16.84 13.06
N VAL A 430 4.85 17.52 14.20
CA VAL A 430 3.77 18.46 14.53
C VAL A 430 3.72 19.58 13.49
N GLY A 431 2.53 19.79 12.90
CA GLY A 431 2.33 20.74 11.80
C GLY A 431 2.74 20.20 10.42
N THR A 432 3.10 18.92 10.31
CA THR A 432 3.34 18.22 9.03
C THR A 432 2.40 17.01 8.89
N TRP A 433 2.66 15.95 9.66
CA TRP A 433 1.87 14.70 9.64
C TRP A 433 1.26 14.35 10.98
N ASN A 434 1.82 14.84 12.09
CA ASN A 434 1.24 14.70 13.42
C ASN A 434 0.14 15.76 13.63
N TRP A 435 -1.05 15.47 13.10
CA TRP A 435 -2.20 16.36 13.14
C TRP A 435 -2.84 16.43 14.53
N GLN A 436 -2.64 15.39 15.36
CA GLN A 436 -3.02 15.41 16.79
C GLN A 436 -2.24 16.47 17.56
N ARG A 437 -1.10 16.91 17.01
CA ARG A 437 -0.19 17.85 17.66
C ARG A 437 0.30 17.33 19.02
N TRP A 438 0.25 16.00 19.17
CA TRP A 438 0.74 15.31 20.35
C TRP A 438 2.26 15.27 20.34
N SER A 439 2.87 15.64 21.50
CA SER A 439 4.31 15.66 21.68
C SER A 439 4.67 14.88 22.93
N ASN A 440 5.62 13.94 22.78
CA ASN A 440 6.14 13.17 23.90
C ASN A 440 7.61 12.83 23.63
N PRO A 441 8.57 13.45 24.36
CA PRO A 441 10.01 13.20 24.15
C PRO A 441 10.42 11.75 24.40
N GLU A 442 9.74 11.04 25.30
CA GLU A 442 10.01 9.63 25.56
C GLU A 442 9.57 8.74 24.39
N PHE A 443 8.44 9.06 23.75
CA PHE A 443 8.04 8.41 22.50
C PHE A 443 9.10 8.61 21.40
N ASP A 444 9.58 9.85 21.23
CA ASP A 444 10.60 10.17 20.22
C ASP A 444 11.89 9.37 20.49
N ARG A 445 12.32 9.27 21.76
CA ARG A 445 13.48 8.49 22.18
C ARG A 445 13.32 7.00 21.89
N LEU A 446 12.18 6.41 22.27
CA LEU A 446 11.88 4.99 22.02
C LEU A 446 11.87 4.65 20.53
N LEU A 447 11.36 5.55 19.68
CA LEU A 447 11.40 5.37 18.24
C LEU A 447 12.81 5.43 17.69
N ASP A 448 13.62 6.37 18.13
CA ASP A 448 15.01 6.51 17.68
C ASP A 448 15.82 5.25 18.06
N GLU A 449 15.71 4.78 19.31
CA GLU A 449 16.31 3.53 19.75
C GLU A 449 15.79 2.31 18.98
N GLY A 450 14.47 2.18 18.82
CA GLY A 450 13.84 1.08 18.08
C GLY A 450 14.17 1.08 16.59
N SER A 451 14.50 2.22 16.01
CA SER A 451 14.93 2.31 14.61
C SER A 451 16.35 1.76 14.40
N ALA A 452 17.20 1.86 15.44
CA ALA A 452 18.58 1.41 15.42
C ALA A 452 18.79 0.00 15.99
N GLU A 453 17.84 -0.53 16.79
CA GLU A 453 17.94 -1.85 17.41
C GLU A 453 17.74 -2.96 16.36
N LEU A 454 18.71 -3.86 16.26
CA LEU A 454 18.75 -4.96 15.28
C LEU A 454 18.18 -6.28 15.84
N ASP A 455 18.03 -6.39 17.15
CA ASP A 455 17.38 -7.55 17.78
C ASP A 455 15.86 -7.34 17.76
N ASP A 456 15.14 -8.19 17.07
CA ASP A 456 13.69 -8.07 16.89
C ASP A 456 12.90 -8.09 18.20
N ALA A 457 13.33 -8.86 19.21
CA ALA A 457 12.64 -8.94 20.50
C ALA A 457 12.80 -7.66 21.31
N LYS A 458 14.00 -7.10 21.36
CA LYS A 458 14.26 -5.80 22.01
C LYS A 458 13.56 -4.68 21.27
N ARG A 459 13.62 -4.72 19.95
CA ARG A 459 12.94 -3.77 19.08
C ARG A 459 11.42 -3.79 19.29
N ALA A 460 10.82 -4.99 19.34
CA ALA A 460 9.40 -5.14 19.63
C ALA A 460 9.03 -4.53 20.98
N ALA A 461 9.83 -4.75 22.02
CA ALA A 461 9.60 -4.15 23.34
C ALA A 461 9.60 -2.62 23.30
N LEU A 462 10.56 -1.99 22.60
CA LEU A 462 10.62 -0.54 22.45
C LEU A 462 9.37 0.03 21.76
N PHE A 463 8.92 -0.60 20.68
CA PHE A 463 7.71 -0.16 19.97
C PHE A 463 6.42 -0.43 20.77
N ILE A 464 6.37 -1.46 21.61
CA ILE A 464 5.24 -1.68 22.52
C ILE A 464 5.20 -0.58 23.58
N GLU A 465 6.33 -0.22 24.19
CA GLU A 465 6.37 0.90 25.15
C GLU A 465 5.99 2.24 24.50
N ALA A 466 6.44 2.50 23.27
CA ALA A 466 6.02 3.69 22.52
C ALA A 466 4.49 3.73 22.31
N GLN A 467 3.87 2.60 21.98
CA GLN A 467 2.41 2.50 21.80
C GLN A 467 1.65 2.69 23.14
N LYS A 468 2.20 2.26 24.27
CA LYS A 468 1.61 2.53 25.59
C LYS A 468 1.53 4.03 25.89
N LEU A 469 2.53 4.82 25.49
CA LEU A 469 2.50 6.27 25.62
C LEU A 469 1.39 6.89 24.73
N MET A 470 1.23 6.40 23.49
CA MET A 470 0.14 6.84 22.61
C MET A 470 -1.22 6.52 23.24
N GLU A 471 -1.40 5.31 23.75
CA GLU A 471 -2.64 4.86 24.38
C GLU A 471 -2.98 5.70 25.62
N ALA A 472 -1.99 5.97 26.49
CA ALA A 472 -2.15 6.79 27.69
C ALA A 472 -2.52 8.25 27.39
N SER A 473 -2.24 8.75 26.21
CA SER A 473 -2.58 10.12 25.78
C SER A 473 -4.06 10.35 25.54
N ASP A 474 -4.81 9.27 25.28
CA ASP A 474 -6.20 9.31 24.77
C ASP A 474 -6.40 10.16 23.48
N ALA A 475 -5.31 10.52 22.78
CA ALA A 475 -5.37 11.35 21.58
C ALA A 475 -5.81 10.59 20.32
N PHE A 476 -5.85 9.25 20.41
CA PHE A 476 -6.07 8.33 19.28
C PHE A 476 -7.25 7.41 19.56
N VAL A 477 -8.14 7.26 18.58
CA VAL A 477 -9.16 6.20 18.54
C VAL A 477 -8.78 5.29 17.37
N TRP A 478 -8.14 4.17 17.65
CA TRP A 478 -7.76 3.20 16.65
C TRP A 478 -9.02 2.56 16.06
N LEU A 479 -9.20 2.63 14.75
CA LEU A 479 -10.37 2.10 14.06
C LEU A 479 -10.04 0.75 13.42
N THR A 480 -9.17 0.71 12.42
CA THR A 480 -8.85 -0.53 11.70
C THR A 480 -7.45 -0.50 11.12
N TYR A 481 -6.86 -1.70 10.96
CA TYR A 481 -5.63 -1.89 10.18
C TYR A 481 -5.87 -1.90 8.66
N ASP A 482 -7.10 -1.51 8.25
CA ASP A 482 -7.56 -1.56 6.88
C ASP A 482 -7.63 -3.00 6.32
N VAL A 483 -8.10 -3.10 5.10
CA VAL A 483 -8.25 -4.36 4.38
C VAL A 483 -8.07 -4.12 2.88
N GLY A 484 -7.19 -4.89 2.26
CA GLY A 484 -7.13 -4.97 0.82
C GLY A 484 -8.28 -5.83 0.28
N ILE A 485 -9.03 -5.30 -0.66
CA ILE A 485 -10.10 -6.04 -1.32
C ILE A 485 -9.79 -6.10 -2.81
N PHE A 486 -9.61 -7.32 -3.30
CA PHE A 486 -9.24 -7.58 -4.68
C PHE A 486 -10.26 -8.47 -5.34
N ILE A 487 -10.59 -8.15 -6.57
CA ILE A 487 -11.48 -8.92 -7.42
C ILE A 487 -10.68 -9.39 -8.64
N HIS A 488 -10.81 -10.65 -8.97
CA HIS A 488 -10.12 -11.23 -10.12
C HIS A 488 -10.97 -12.28 -10.82
N ARG A 489 -10.62 -12.59 -12.06
CA ARG A 489 -11.19 -13.71 -12.80
C ARG A 489 -10.86 -15.02 -12.08
N ASP A 490 -11.78 -15.97 -12.07
CA ASP A 490 -11.63 -17.27 -11.40
C ASP A 490 -10.49 -18.12 -11.99
N TRP A 491 -10.16 -17.93 -13.27
CA TRP A 491 -9.03 -18.54 -13.97
C TRP A 491 -7.68 -17.84 -13.74
N LEU A 492 -7.65 -16.69 -13.04
CA LEU A 492 -6.44 -15.94 -12.69
C LEU A 492 -6.07 -16.22 -11.22
N ARG A 493 -4.81 -16.54 -10.98
CA ARG A 493 -4.21 -16.60 -9.65
C ARG A 493 -3.35 -15.36 -9.43
N PRO A 494 -3.82 -14.35 -8.70
CA PRO A 494 -3.05 -13.17 -8.38
C PRO A 494 -1.98 -13.47 -7.33
N ALA A 495 -0.87 -12.74 -7.37
CA ALA A 495 0.18 -12.76 -6.37
C ALA A 495 0.11 -11.46 -5.55
N LEU A 496 -0.51 -11.54 -4.37
CA LEU A 496 -0.70 -10.41 -3.47
C LEU A 496 0.50 -10.30 -2.52
N LEU A 497 0.89 -9.08 -2.17
CA LEU A 497 1.97 -8.81 -1.23
C LEU A 497 1.43 -8.69 0.20
N PRO A 498 2.25 -8.94 1.22
CA PRO A 498 1.84 -8.86 2.63
C PRO A 498 1.35 -7.48 3.06
N SER A 499 1.63 -6.43 2.30
CA SER A 499 1.11 -5.07 2.53
C SER A 499 -0.43 -5.00 2.53
N GLY A 500 -1.09 -5.99 1.93
CA GLY A 500 -2.54 -6.00 1.77
C GLY A 500 -3.08 -5.00 0.75
N ILE A 501 -2.22 -4.22 0.10
CA ILE A 501 -2.58 -3.19 -0.88
C ILE A 501 -1.77 -3.26 -2.18
N ASP A 502 -0.68 -4.01 -2.17
CA ASP A 502 0.23 -4.19 -3.31
C ASP A 502 0.16 -5.60 -3.88
N TRP A 503 0.60 -5.75 -5.11
CA TRP A 503 0.64 -7.02 -5.83
C TRP A 503 1.84 -7.11 -6.76
N ALA A 504 2.28 -8.34 -7.03
CA ALA A 504 3.38 -8.65 -7.93
C ALA A 504 2.82 -9.17 -9.27
N MET A 505 2.60 -8.27 -10.23
CA MET A 505 1.98 -8.60 -11.53
C MET A 505 2.81 -9.59 -12.35
N ASP A 506 4.12 -9.56 -12.18
CA ASP A 506 5.06 -10.48 -12.80
C ASP A 506 4.92 -11.94 -12.29
N ARG A 507 4.26 -12.11 -11.13
CA ARG A 507 3.98 -13.41 -10.49
C ARG A 507 2.53 -13.85 -10.66
N PHE A 508 1.72 -13.11 -11.38
CA PHE A 508 0.36 -13.55 -11.72
C PHE A 508 0.45 -14.77 -12.65
N ALA A 509 -0.44 -15.74 -12.46
CA ALA A 509 -0.44 -16.99 -13.21
C ALA A 509 -1.88 -17.43 -13.54
N PRO A 510 -2.08 -18.26 -14.56
CA PRO A 510 -3.31 -19.04 -14.71
C PRO A 510 -3.56 -19.90 -13.46
N ALA A 511 -4.86 -20.06 -13.08
CA ALA A 511 -5.28 -20.85 -11.92
C ALA A 511 -5.35 -22.35 -12.23
#